data_54f8c2e40515fa5cdcd0f62f9d802dd7
#
_entry.id   54f8c2e40515fa5cdcd0f62f9d802dd7
#
_cell.length_a   1.000
_cell.length_b   1.000
_cell.length_c   1.000
_cell.angle_alpha   90.00
_cell.angle_beta   90.00
_cell.angle_gamma   90.00
#
_symmetry.space_group_name_H-M   'P 1'
#
loop_
_entity.id
_entity.type
_entity.pdbx_description
1 polymer ?
#
loop_
_entity_poly.entity_id
_entity_poly.type
_entity_poly.pdbx_seq_one_letter_code
_entity_poly.pdbx_strand_id
1 'polypeptide(L)'
;MTENNQKPLTTAAGAPVADNQNALTAGPRGPMLLQDVWFLEKLAHFDREVIPERRMHAKGSGAFGTFTVTHDITQYTSAKIFSEVGKKTELFARFSTVAGERGAADAERDIRGFALKFYTDEGNWDLVGNNTPVFFFRDPLRFPDLNRAVKRDPRTNLRDAENNWDFWTNLPEALHQVTIVMSDRGIPASYRHMHGFGSHTYSLVNAEGERFWVKFHHRTQQGIKNLTDAEAEALVGKDRESHQRDLYDSIENGDFPKWKLFVQVMPEADADNYRFHPFDLTKVWSKKDYPLIEVGEWELNRNPANYFADVEQAAFTPANVVPGISYSPDKMLQGRLFSYGDAQRYRLGVNHHQIPVNAAKNPVNTYHRDGAMRVDGNQGSTPGIEPNSYGRWADQPAYREPSQAVGAVADRFNFREDDDNYFEQPRNLFRLMSPEQQKVLFENTARAINGASEQTVERHIANCTQADPAYGEGVRKAIEALAAGNL
;
A
#
# COMPACT_ATOMS: atom_id res chain seq x y z
N MET A 1 42.71 14.51 -13.68
CA MET A 1 42.72 15.31 -12.43
C MET A 1 41.30 15.33 -11.92
N THR A 2 41.03 14.56 -10.90
CA THR A 2 39.71 14.58 -10.21
C THR A 2 39.60 15.94 -9.54
N GLU A 3 38.65 16.77 -9.97
CA GLU A 3 38.28 17.97 -9.23
C GLU A 3 38.01 17.58 -7.78
N ASN A 4 38.74 18.18 -6.87
CA ASN A 4 38.59 17.97 -5.44
C ASN A 4 37.28 18.64 -4.99
N ASN A 5 36.17 17.92 -5.10
CA ASN A 5 34.82 18.39 -4.88
C ASN A 5 34.46 18.37 -3.38
N GLN A 6 35.45 18.58 -2.49
CA GLN A 6 35.26 18.61 -1.04
C GLN A 6 34.51 19.89 -0.65
N LYS A 7 33.35 19.69 -0.03
CA LYS A 7 32.58 20.79 0.55
C LYS A 7 33.16 21.15 1.93
N PRO A 8 33.36 22.45 2.24
CA PRO A 8 33.74 22.87 3.59
C PRO A 8 32.75 22.37 4.63
N LEU A 9 33.24 21.70 5.67
CA LEU A 9 32.38 21.16 6.74
C LEU A 9 31.99 22.28 7.70
N THR A 10 30.72 22.35 8.04
CA THR A 10 30.14 23.29 8.99
C THR A 10 29.25 22.61 10.02
N THR A 11 29.01 23.25 11.17
CA THR A 11 27.89 22.95 12.05
C THR A 11 26.56 23.24 11.35
N ALA A 12 25.43 22.80 11.92
CA ALA A 12 24.09 23.14 11.43
C ALA A 12 23.81 24.66 11.45
N ALA A 13 24.50 25.41 12.34
CA ALA A 13 24.42 26.86 12.41
C ALA A 13 25.37 27.56 11.41
N GLY A 14 26.13 26.82 10.59
CA GLY A 14 26.99 27.33 9.55
C GLY A 14 28.44 27.69 9.99
N ALA A 15 28.82 27.46 11.26
CA ALA A 15 30.18 27.70 11.72
C ALA A 15 31.15 26.65 11.15
N PRO A 16 32.39 27.06 10.69
CA PRO A 16 33.38 26.12 10.21
C PRO A 16 33.78 25.09 11.26
N VAL A 17 33.91 23.82 10.83
CA VAL A 17 34.41 22.72 11.67
C VAL A 17 35.87 22.47 11.35
N ALA A 18 36.76 22.72 12.33
CA ALA A 18 38.18 22.62 12.15
C ALA A 18 38.71 21.17 12.11
N ASP A 19 38.16 20.30 12.91
CA ASP A 19 38.56 18.88 13.00
C ASP A 19 37.31 18.00 13.20
N ASN A 20 37.11 17.02 12.33
CA ASN A 20 36.05 16.00 12.44
C ASN A 20 36.62 14.60 12.71
N GLN A 21 37.90 14.49 13.00
CA GLN A 21 38.61 13.23 13.25
C GLN A 21 38.85 13.00 14.74
N ASN A 22 38.99 14.09 15.51
CA ASN A 22 39.33 14.04 16.92
C ASN A 22 38.42 14.93 17.74
N ALA A 23 37.92 14.38 18.87
CA ALA A 23 37.17 15.17 19.85
C ALA A 23 38.11 16.01 20.72
N LEU A 24 37.63 17.14 21.25
CA LEU A 24 38.36 18.02 22.12
C LEU A 24 38.52 17.41 23.52
N THR A 25 39.76 17.17 23.94
CA THR A 25 40.09 16.60 25.25
C THR A 25 41.12 17.46 26.01
N ALA A 26 41.14 17.27 27.33
CA ALA A 26 42.15 17.87 28.19
C ALA A 26 43.44 17.03 28.16
N GLY A 27 44.23 17.18 27.07
CA GLY A 27 45.41 16.40 26.78
C GLY A 27 45.09 15.04 26.12
N PRO A 28 46.10 14.29 25.63
CA PRO A 28 45.92 13.09 24.83
C PRO A 28 45.20 11.94 25.53
N ARG A 29 45.15 11.93 26.84
CA ARG A 29 44.48 10.90 27.68
C ARG A 29 43.48 11.51 28.67
N GLY A 30 43.22 12.80 28.54
CA GLY A 30 42.31 13.52 29.43
C GLY A 30 40.82 13.33 29.06
N PRO A 31 39.93 13.82 29.93
CA PRO A 31 38.51 13.81 29.65
C PRO A 31 38.14 14.72 28.48
N MET A 32 37.01 14.39 27.86
CA MET A 32 36.43 15.24 26.81
C MET A 32 35.84 16.50 27.43
N LEU A 33 35.86 17.60 26.68
CA LEU A 33 35.31 18.90 27.11
C LEU A 33 33.97 19.18 26.47
N LEU A 34 33.01 19.59 27.29
CA LEU A 34 31.63 19.93 26.85
C LEU A 34 31.57 21.05 25.81
N GLN A 35 32.61 21.88 25.71
CA GLN A 35 32.71 22.96 24.71
C GLN A 35 33.00 22.44 23.29
N ASP A 36 33.15 21.13 23.09
CA ASP A 36 33.17 20.50 21.75
C ASP A 36 31.76 20.48 21.16
N VAL A 37 31.27 21.62 20.73
CA VAL A 37 29.90 21.79 20.23
C VAL A 37 29.63 20.93 19.00
N TRP A 38 30.62 20.71 18.12
CA TRP A 38 30.48 19.84 16.96
C TRP A 38 30.18 18.39 17.38
N PHE A 39 30.91 17.86 18.35
CA PHE A 39 30.67 16.53 18.89
C PHE A 39 29.25 16.38 19.48
N LEU A 40 28.83 17.37 20.29
CA LEU A 40 27.48 17.36 20.88
C LEU A 40 26.40 17.39 19.82
N GLU A 41 26.52 18.25 18.81
CA GLU A 41 25.58 18.35 17.69
C GLU A 41 25.52 17.03 16.91
N LYS A 42 26.68 16.46 16.57
CA LYS A 42 26.78 15.21 15.80
C LYS A 42 26.09 14.04 16.53
N LEU A 43 26.31 13.87 17.81
CA LEU A 43 25.62 12.83 18.59
C LEU A 43 24.13 13.10 18.74
N ALA A 44 23.75 14.32 19.10
CA ALA A 44 22.35 14.69 19.30
C ALA A 44 21.53 14.53 18.02
N HIS A 45 22.09 14.81 16.86
CA HIS A 45 21.45 14.58 15.57
C HIS A 45 21.33 13.08 15.27
N PHE A 46 22.42 12.32 15.42
CA PHE A 46 22.46 10.89 15.17
C PHE A 46 21.40 10.12 16.01
N ASP A 47 21.22 10.46 17.28
CA ASP A 47 20.23 9.84 18.15
C ASP A 47 18.79 10.02 17.65
N ARG A 48 18.53 10.95 16.74
CA ARG A 48 17.21 11.35 16.22
C ARG A 48 17.05 11.23 14.71
N GLU A 49 17.98 10.57 14.03
CA GLU A 49 17.89 10.33 12.57
C GLU A 49 16.80 9.34 12.18
N VAL A 50 16.30 8.56 13.13
CA VAL A 50 15.25 7.58 12.88
C VAL A 50 13.87 8.18 13.12
N ILE A 51 12.93 7.83 12.24
CA ILE A 51 11.49 8.08 12.42
C ILE A 51 10.77 6.75 12.69
N PRO A 52 9.56 6.76 13.28
CA PRO A 52 8.78 5.53 13.45
C PRO A 52 8.59 4.80 12.11
N GLU A 53 8.78 3.49 12.11
CA GLU A 53 8.43 2.69 10.93
C GLU A 53 6.92 2.72 10.67
N ARG A 54 6.50 2.45 9.43
CA ARG A 54 5.08 2.29 9.13
C ARG A 54 4.51 1.12 9.92
N ARG A 55 3.30 1.29 10.45
CA ARG A 55 2.64 0.24 11.25
C ARG A 55 2.47 -1.06 10.48
N MET A 56 2.14 -0.94 9.18
CA MET A 56 2.19 -2.00 8.16
C MET A 56 3.04 -1.47 7.00
N HIS A 57 3.52 -2.35 6.13
CA HIS A 57 4.32 -1.97 4.97
C HIS A 57 5.67 -1.30 5.31
N ALA A 58 6.28 -1.64 6.45
CA ALA A 58 7.54 -1.03 6.89
C ALA A 58 8.69 -1.34 5.92
N LYS A 59 8.86 -2.61 5.50
CA LYS A 59 9.81 -3.01 4.47
C LYS A 59 9.26 -2.68 3.08
N GLY A 60 9.99 -1.90 2.30
CA GLY A 60 9.57 -1.57 0.94
C GLY A 60 10.56 -0.71 0.17
N SER A 61 10.27 -0.54 -1.11
CA SER A 61 11.11 0.16 -2.10
C SER A 61 10.24 1.09 -2.95
N GLY A 62 10.84 2.12 -3.51
CA GLY A 62 10.10 3.04 -4.36
C GLY A 62 10.93 3.53 -5.54
N ALA A 63 10.24 4.03 -6.55
CA ALA A 63 10.83 4.66 -7.72
C ALA A 63 9.86 5.68 -8.33
N PHE A 64 10.39 6.62 -9.07
CA PHE A 64 9.63 7.59 -9.85
C PHE A 64 9.39 7.08 -11.26
N GLY A 65 8.34 7.58 -11.88
CA GLY A 65 7.97 7.19 -13.22
C GLY A 65 6.99 8.13 -13.87
N THR A 66 6.42 7.66 -14.98
CA THR A 66 5.49 8.42 -15.79
C THR A 66 4.29 7.55 -16.17
N PHE A 67 3.09 8.05 -15.96
CA PHE A 67 1.85 7.51 -16.49
C PHE A 67 1.50 8.24 -17.79
N THR A 68 1.06 7.49 -18.80
CA THR A 68 0.60 8.00 -20.10
C THR A 68 -0.78 7.44 -20.40
N VAL A 69 -1.73 8.31 -20.69
CA VAL A 69 -3.08 7.93 -21.15
C VAL A 69 -2.99 7.38 -22.55
N THR A 70 -3.55 6.19 -22.78
CA THR A 70 -3.58 5.53 -24.10
C THR A 70 -4.99 5.40 -24.68
N HIS A 71 -6.01 5.46 -23.84
CA HIS A 71 -7.41 5.32 -24.22
C HIS A 71 -8.27 6.37 -23.55
N ASP A 72 -9.25 6.87 -24.26
CA ASP A 72 -10.19 7.85 -23.74
C ASP A 72 -11.21 7.20 -22.79
N ILE A 73 -11.31 7.74 -21.57
CA ILE A 73 -12.31 7.39 -20.56
C ILE A 73 -13.08 8.60 -20.04
N THR A 74 -13.04 9.72 -20.77
CA THR A 74 -13.70 10.98 -20.34
C THR A 74 -15.22 10.84 -20.18
N GLN A 75 -15.83 9.87 -20.83
CA GLN A 75 -17.24 9.52 -20.61
C GLN A 75 -17.55 9.09 -19.17
N TYR A 76 -16.54 8.65 -18.38
CA TYR A 76 -16.72 8.20 -17.02
C TYR A 76 -16.16 9.16 -15.98
N THR A 77 -15.23 10.05 -16.36
CA THR A 77 -14.55 10.92 -15.40
C THR A 77 -14.13 12.24 -16.01
N SER A 78 -14.30 13.32 -15.23
CA SER A 78 -13.80 14.65 -15.57
C SER A 78 -12.37 14.90 -15.10
N ALA A 79 -11.71 13.93 -14.42
CA ALA A 79 -10.37 14.10 -13.87
C ALA A 79 -9.35 14.43 -14.96
N LYS A 80 -8.62 15.53 -14.78
CA LYS A 80 -7.67 16.03 -15.80
C LYS A 80 -6.53 15.08 -16.10
N ILE A 81 -6.19 14.20 -15.16
CA ILE A 81 -5.18 13.15 -15.43
C ILE A 81 -5.57 12.27 -16.63
N PHE A 82 -6.87 12.11 -16.93
CA PHE A 82 -7.41 11.30 -18.02
C PHE A 82 -8.00 12.14 -19.17
N SER A 83 -7.78 13.45 -19.21
CA SER A 83 -8.47 14.39 -20.11
C SER A 83 -8.19 14.18 -21.59
N GLU A 84 -7.07 13.58 -21.97
CA GLU A 84 -6.69 13.36 -23.37
C GLU A 84 -5.71 12.22 -23.54
N VAL A 85 -5.80 11.51 -24.64
CA VAL A 85 -4.84 10.47 -25.04
C VAL A 85 -3.48 11.10 -25.30
N GLY A 86 -2.42 10.49 -24.78
CA GLY A 86 -1.05 10.99 -24.85
C GLY A 86 -0.63 11.86 -23.66
N LYS A 87 -1.57 12.28 -22.81
CA LYS A 87 -1.22 13.06 -21.61
C LYS A 87 -0.33 12.25 -20.69
N LYS A 88 0.74 12.92 -20.20
CA LYS A 88 1.72 12.34 -19.29
C LYS A 88 1.62 12.98 -17.91
N THR A 89 1.65 12.13 -16.88
CA THR A 89 1.65 12.55 -15.48
C THR A 89 2.79 11.86 -14.75
N GLU A 90 3.63 12.62 -14.03
CA GLU A 90 4.67 12.05 -13.19
C GLU A 90 4.03 11.29 -12.02
N LEU A 91 4.66 10.17 -11.63
CA LEU A 91 4.23 9.39 -10.49
C LEU A 91 5.40 8.94 -9.62
N PHE A 92 5.09 8.62 -8.37
CA PHE A 92 5.95 7.86 -7.47
C PHE A 92 5.24 6.58 -7.05
N ALA A 93 5.92 5.43 -7.21
CA ALA A 93 5.42 4.14 -6.77
C ALA A 93 6.19 3.65 -5.54
N ARG A 94 5.49 3.01 -4.60
CA ARG A 94 6.12 2.29 -3.49
C ARG A 94 5.53 0.89 -3.39
N PHE A 95 6.40 -0.11 -3.43
CA PHE A 95 6.09 -1.51 -3.19
C PHE A 95 6.60 -1.93 -1.81
N SER A 96 5.93 -2.90 -1.18
CA SER A 96 6.27 -3.31 0.19
C SER A 96 5.70 -4.69 0.51
N THR A 97 6.27 -5.40 1.49
CA THR A 97 5.55 -6.44 2.22
C THR A 97 4.51 -5.79 3.15
N VAL A 98 3.62 -6.58 3.75
CA VAL A 98 2.58 -6.06 4.66
C VAL A 98 2.96 -6.27 6.12
N ALA A 99 3.24 -7.51 6.53
CA ALA A 99 3.52 -7.85 7.92
C ALA A 99 4.98 -7.62 8.34
N GLY A 100 5.93 -7.60 7.39
CA GLY A 100 7.34 -7.43 7.66
C GLY A 100 7.68 -6.11 8.34
N GLU A 101 8.56 -6.17 9.34
CA GLU A 101 9.20 -5.00 9.94
C GLU A 101 10.24 -4.42 8.98
N ARG A 102 10.82 -3.25 9.32
CA ARG A 102 11.78 -2.54 8.46
C ARG A 102 12.97 -3.40 7.99
N GLY A 103 13.46 -4.31 8.83
CA GLY A 103 14.57 -5.21 8.53
C GLY A 103 14.17 -6.60 7.99
N ALA A 104 12.88 -6.83 7.68
CA ALA A 104 12.41 -8.09 7.10
C ALA A 104 12.94 -8.31 5.68
N ALA A 105 12.86 -9.55 5.19
CA ALA A 105 13.22 -9.86 3.82
C ALA A 105 12.13 -9.47 2.82
N ASP A 106 12.50 -9.21 1.57
CA ASP A 106 11.56 -8.91 0.50
C ASP A 106 10.81 -10.16 0.02
N ALA A 107 11.50 -11.30 -0.09
CA ALA A 107 10.94 -12.55 -0.61
C ALA A 107 10.25 -13.40 0.48
N GLU A 108 9.36 -12.78 1.24
CA GLU A 108 8.51 -13.50 2.23
C GLU A 108 7.11 -13.75 1.63
N ARG A 109 6.44 -14.83 2.11
CA ARG A 109 5.02 -15.07 1.78
C ARG A 109 4.15 -14.05 2.47
N ASP A 110 3.63 -13.10 1.69
CA ASP A 110 2.85 -11.99 2.18
C ASP A 110 2.12 -11.31 1.01
N ILE A 111 1.11 -10.51 1.31
CA ILE A 111 0.58 -9.52 0.38
C ILE A 111 1.68 -8.49 0.08
N ARG A 112 1.68 -7.94 -1.11
CA ARG A 112 2.52 -6.78 -1.45
C ARG A 112 1.68 -5.51 -1.52
N GLY A 113 2.13 -4.48 -0.79
CA GLY A 113 1.65 -3.13 -1.00
C GLY A 113 2.00 -2.65 -2.39
N PHE A 114 1.08 -1.93 -3.01
CA PHE A 114 1.18 -1.37 -4.36
C PHE A 114 0.60 0.04 -4.32
N ALA A 115 1.41 1.01 -3.91
CA ALA A 115 0.97 2.38 -3.68
C ALA A 115 1.53 3.30 -4.77
N LEU A 116 0.65 4.06 -5.40
CA LEU A 116 0.97 5.03 -6.44
C LEU A 116 0.54 6.43 -5.99
N LYS A 117 1.39 7.40 -6.18
CA LYS A 117 1.11 8.83 -6.06
C LYS A 117 1.28 9.47 -7.42
N PHE A 118 0.20 10.00 -7.98
CA PHE A 118 0.21 10.77 -9.22
C PHE A 118 0.25 12.26 -8.89
N TYR A 119 1.23 12.97 -9.44
CA TYR A 119 1.35 14.42 -9.28
C TYR A 119 0.57 15.10 -10.42
N THR A 120 -0.74 15.25 -10.23
CA THR A 120 -1.63 15.78 -11.27
C THR A 120 -1.69 17.30 -11.28
N ASP A 121 -2.28 17.88 -12.32
CA ASP A 121 -2.52 19.33 -12.43
C ASP A 121 -3.55 19.85 -11.41
N GLU A 122 -4.30 18.94 -10.77
CA GLU A 122 -5.38 19.26 -9.82
C GLU A 122 -5.05 18.87 -8.38
N GLY A 123 -3.85 18.40 -8.13
CA GLY A 123 -3.38 17.91 -6.82
C GLY A 123 -2.80 16.51 -6.91
N ASN A 124 -2.40 15.96 -5.77
CA ASN A 124 -1.93 14.59 -5.69
C ASN A 124 -3.12 13.62 -5.65
N TRP A 125 -3.07 12.60 -6.50
CA TRP A 125 -3.95 11.45 -6.41
C TRP A 125 -3.16 10.24 -5.92
N ASP A 126 -3.56 9.65 -4.79
CA ASP A 126 -2.94 8.47 -4.22
C ASP A 126 -3.84 7.24 -4.41
N LEU A 127 -3.39 6.28 -5.22
CA LEU A 127 -4.03 4.97 -5.36
C LEU A 127 -3.26 3.95 -4.52
N VAL A 128 -3.77 3.68 -3.32
CA VAL A 128 -3.07 2.88 -2.31
C VAL A 128 -3.64 1.47 -2.27
N GLY A 129 -3.11 0.60 -3.11
CA GLY A 129 -3.57 -0.76 -3.33
C GLY A 129 -2.61 -1.85 -2.89
N ASN A 130 -2.89 -3.06 -3.37
CA ASN A 130 -2.09 -4.27 -3.14
C ASN A 130 -1.91 -5.06 -4.44
N ASN A 131 -1.07 -6.10 -4.39
CA ASN A 131 -0.94 -7.08 -5.48
C ASN A 131 -2.10 -8.10 -5.50
N THR A 132 -3.10 -7.93 -4.66
CA THR A 132 -4.30 -8.76 -4.57
C THR A 132 -5.56 -7.92 -4.77
N PRO A 133 -6.59 -8.45 -5.46
CA PRO A 133 -7.82 -7.70 -5.73
C PRO A 133 -8.76 -7.61 -4.55
N VAL A 134 -8.53 -8.38 -3.48
CA VAL A 134 -9.36 -8.49 -2.28
C VAL A 134 -8.52 -8.35 -1.03
N PHE A 135 -9.19 -8.33 0.13
CA PHE A 135 -8.59 -8.30 1.45
C PHE A 135 -9.27 -9.32 2.38
N PHE A 136 -8.76 -9.49 3.61
CA PHE A 136 -9.23 -10.51 4.56
C PHE A 136 -10.63 -10.25 5.13
N PHE A 137 -11.08 -9.01 5.17
CA PHE A 137 -12.36 -8.61 5.74
C PHE A 137 -12.85 -7.30 5.14
N ARG A 138 -14.11 -6.99 5.35
CA ARG A 138 -14.78 -5.79 4.84
C ARG A 138 -15.07 -4.72 5.91
N ASP A 139 -14.81 -5.00 7.20
CA ASP A 139 -15.02 -4.06 8.28
C ASP A 139 -13.68 -3.56 8.85
N PRO A 140 -13.38 -2.25 8.78
CA PRO A 140 -12.11 -1.69 9.25
C PRO A 140 -11.89 -1.85 10.77
N LEU A 141 -12.95 -2.14 11.55
CA LEU A 141 -12.83 -2.44 12.97
C LEU A 141 -11.89 -3.62 13.25
N ARG A 142 -11.76 -4.55 12.28
CA ARG A 142 -10.87 -5.73 12.36
C ARG A 142 -9.42 -5.44 12.02
N PHE A 143 -9.10 -4.28 11.48
CA PHE A 143 -7.75 -4.00 11.00
C PHE A 143 -6.67 -4.00 12.11
N PRO A 144 -6.90 -3.40 13.30
CA PRO A 144 -5.95 -3.50 14.40
C PRO A 144 -5.69 -4.94 14.86
N ASP A 145 -6.72 -5.79 14.83
CA ASP A 145 -6.63 -7.19 15.28
C ASP A 145 -5.83 -8.02 14.26
N LEU A 146 -6.09 -7.87 12.95
CA LEU A 146 -5.25 -8.47 11.92
C LEU A 146 -3.78 -8.10 12.12
N ASN A 147 -3.51 -6.82 12.37
CA ASN A 147 -2.16 -6.33 12.54
C ASN A 147 -1.45 -7.03 13.71
N ARG A 148 -2.15 -7.23 14.83
CA ARG A 148 -1.61 -7.95 15.99
C ARG A 148 -1.43 -9.43 15.70
N ALA A 149 -2.37 -10.07 15.01
CA ALA A 149 -2.33 -11.49 14.69
C ALA A 149 -1.15 -11.87 13.79
N VAL A 150 -0.85 -11.07 12.75
CA VAL A 150 0.22 -11.37 11.77
C VAL A 150 1.61 -10.89 12.19
N LYS A 151 1.72 -10.08 13.26
CA LYS A 151 3.02 -9.56 13.70
C LYS A 151 3.62 -10.46 14.78
N ARG A 152 3.72 -9.98 16.02
CA ARG A 152 4.49 -10.63 17.07
C ARG A 152 3.62 -10.95 18.29
N ASP A 153 3.77 -12.16 18.79
CA ASP A 153 3.21 -12.55 20.07
C ASP A 153 3.76 -11.65 21.19
N PRO A 154 2.90 -11.12 22.09
CA PRO A 154 3.33 -10.14 23.08
C PRO A 154 4.24 -10.70 24.16
N ARG A 155 4.26 -12.01 24.38
CA ARG A 155 5.09 -12.67 25.39
C ARG A 155 6.46 -13.07 24.84
N THR A 156 6.47 -13.66 23.64
CA THR A 156 7.68 -14.24 23.05
C THR A 156 8.40 -13.32 22.10
N ASN A 157 7.70 -12.32 21.56
CA ASN A 157 8.13 -11.46 20.46
C ASN A 157 8.47 -12.23 19.17
N LEU A 158 7.93 -13.44 19.01
CA LEU A 158 8.05 -14.26 17.81
C LEU A 158 6.76 -14.14 16.97
N ARG A 159 6.86 -14.41 15.67
CA ARG A 159 5.66 -14.67 14.86
C ARG A 159 5.07 -16.00 15.32
N ASP A 160 3.74 -16.05 15.38
CA ASP A 160 3.01 -17.18 15.94
C ASP A 160 1.95 -17.65 14.95
N ALA A 161 2.04 -18.94 14.56
CA ALA A 161 1.11 -19.51 13.60
C ALA A 161 -0.31 -19.59 14.17
N GLU A 162 -0.45 -19.93 15.46
CA GLU A 162 -1.77 -20.00 16.11
C GLU A 162 -2.49 -18.65 16.09
N ASN A 163 -1.81 -17.58 16.54
CA ASN A 163 -2.40 -16.23 16.56
C ASN A 163 -2.87 -15.80 15.17
N ASN A 164 -2.07 -16.08 14.14
CA ASN A 164 -2.39 -15.72 12.77
C ASN A 164 -3.56 -16.54 12.20
N TRP A 165 -3.46 -17.87 12.31
CA TRP A 165 -4.45 -18.76 11.70
C TRP A 165 -5.76 -18.81 12.47
N ASP A 166 -5.75 -18.70 13.81
CA ASP A 166 -6.96 -18.58 14.60
C ASP A 166 -7.75 -17.33 14.17
N PHE A 167 -7.07 -16.20 14.02
CA PHE A 167 -7.73 -14.97 13.52
C PHE A 167 -8.34 -15.17 12.13
N TRP A 168 -7.58 -15.72 11.18
CA TRP A 168 -8.09 -15.89 9.81
C TRP A 168 -9.24 -16.88 9.72
N THR A 169 -9.16 -18.00 10.46
CA THR A 169 -10.16 -19.07 10.36
C THR A 169 -11.47 -18.73 11.04
N ASN A 170 -11.48 -17.82 12.01
CA ASN A 170 -12.68 -17.26 12.62
C ASN A 170 -13.39 -16.24 11.73
N LEU A 171 -12.80 -15.87 10.59
CA LEU A 171 -13.35 -14.96 9.59
C LEU A 171 -13.54 -15.72 8.27
N PRO A 172 -14.72 -16.36 8.03
CA PRO A 172 -14.96 -17.12 6.79
C PRO A 172 -14.72 -16.29 5.53
N GLU A 173 -15.01 -14.98 5.57
CA GLU A 173 -14.77 -14.03 4.49
C GLU A 173 -13.27 -13.85 4.14
N ALA A 174 -12.37 -14.23 5.04
CA ALA A 174 -10.92 -14.16 4.80
C ALA A 174 -10.43 -15.24 3.82
N LEU A 175 -11.19 -16.32 3.62
CA LEU A 175 -10.73 -17.47 2.82
C LEU A 175 -10.30 -17.07 1.40
N HIS A 176 -10.99 -16.12 0.76
CA HIS A 176 -10.62 -15.68 -0.58
C HIS A 176 -9.21 -15.08 -0.61
N GLN A 177 -8.90 -14.19 0.32
CA GLN A 177 -7.57 -13.60 0.43
C GLN A 177 -6.52 -14.62 0.87
N VAL A 178 -6.84 -15.49 1.82
CA VAL A 178 -5.94 -16.56 2.29
C VAL A 178 -5.59 -17.50 1.14
N THR A 179 -6.57 -17.89 0.31
CA THR A 179 -6.34 -18.72 -0.89
C THR A 179 -5.31 -18.07 -1.83
N ILE A 180 -5.39 -16.75 -2.06
CA ILE A 180 -4.41 -16.05 -2.90
C ILE A 180 -3.03 -16.03 -2.26
N VAL A 181 -2.93 -15.74 -0.96
CA VAL A 181 -1.63 -15.67 -0.26
C VAL A 181 -0.96 -17.04 -0.19
N MET A 182 -1.73 -18.11 -0.03
CA MET A 182 -1.20 -19.50 0.02
C MET A 182 -0.94 -20.09 -1.36
N SER A 183 -1.48 -19.51 -2.43
CA SER A 183 -1.18 -19.95 -3.80
C SER A 183 0.27 -19.65 -4.19
N ASP A 184 0.64 -19.99 -5.42
CA ASP A 184 1.92 -19.64 -6.05
C ASP A 184 2.16 -18.12 -6.08
N ARG A 185 1.11 -17.30 -6.02
CA ARG A 185 1.16 -15.83 -6.04
C ARG A 185 1.59 -15.18 -4.73
N GLY A 186 1.70 -15.95 -3.65
CA GLY A 186 2.07 -15.42 -2.34
C GLY A 186 3.51 -14.90 -2.23
N ILE A 187 4.41 -15.34 -3.13
CA ILE A 187 5.79 -14.86 -3.20
C ILE A 187 6.12 -14.47 -4.65
N PRO A 188 5.86 -13.23 -5.07
CA PRO A 188 6.32 -12.74 -6.36
C PRO A 188 7.86 -12.82 -6.47
N ALA A 189 8.39 -13.13 -7.63
CA ALA A 189 9.84 -13.19 -7.86
C ALA A 189 10.51 -11.82 -7.73
N SER A 190 9.79 -10.74 -8.00
CA SER A 190 10.17 -9.37 -7.72
C SER A 190 8.94 -8.45 -7.78
N TYR A 191 9.09 -7.16 -7.42
CA TYR A 191 7.99 -6.17 -7.50
C TYR A 191 7.48 -5.97 -8.93
N ARG A 192 8.30 -6.09 -9.95
CA ARG A 192 7.91 -5.91 -11.35
C ARG A 192 7.19 -7.11 -11.96
N HIS A 193 7.19 -8.26 -11.30
CA HIS A 193 6.53 -9.50 -11.74
C HIS A 193 5.17 -9.76 -11.08
N MET A 194 4.51 -8.74 -10.58
CA MET A 194 3.18 -8.84 -9.97
C MET A 194 2.20 -7.82 -10.56
N HIS A 195 0.93 -8.18 -10.58
CA HIS A 195 -0.15 -7.22 -10.81
C HIS A 195 -0.39 -6.34 -9.59
N GLY A 196 -1.01 -5.18 -9.79
CA GLY A 196 -1.50 -4.31 -8.75
C GLY A 196 -3.01 -4.07 -8.88
N PHE A 197 -3.64 -3.74 -7.77
CA PHE A 197 -5.08 -3.46 -7.70
C PHE A 197 -5.32 -2.29 -6.75
N GLY A 198 -6.26 -1.41 -7.09
CA GLY A 198 -6.78 -0.42 -6.14
C GLY A 198 -7.54 -1.08 -4.99
N SER A 199 -7.93 -2.35 -5.18
CA SER A 199 -8.67 -3.25 -4.29
C SER A 199 -10.08 -2.75 -3.97
N HIS A 200 -10.22 -1.54 -3.44
CA HIS A 200 -11.50 -0.90 -3.13
C HIS A 200 -12.31 -0.58 -4.38
N THR A 201 -13.60 -0.41 -4.17
CA THR A 201 -14.45 0.33 -5.09
C THR A 201 -14.28 1.82 -4.79
N TYR A 202 -13.96 2.60 -5.82
CA TYR A 202 -14.00 4.07 -5.82
C TYR A 202 -15.18 4.54 -6.67
N SER A 203 -15.33 5.84 -6.86
CA SER A 203 -16.23 6.40 -7.87
C SER A 203 -15.50 7.29 -8.85
N LEU A 204 -16.01 7.34 -10.07
CA LEU A 204 -15.70 8.32 -11.10
C LEU A 204 -16.91 9.23 -11.30
N VAL A 205 -16.67 10.51 -11.56
CA VAL A 205 -17.71 11.48 -11.88
C VAL A 205 -17.34 12.17 -13.19
N ASN A 206 -18.21 12.08 -14.19
CA ASN A 206 -17.99 12.69 -15.49
C ASN A 206 -18.36 14.19 -15.52
N ALA A 207 -18.18 14.82 -16.67
CA ALA A 207 -18.48 16.25 -16.85
C ALA A 207 -19.97 16.58 -16.72
N GLU A 208 -20.85 15.63 -16.96
CA GLU A 208 -22.30 15.71 -16.83
C GLU A 208 -22.78 15.52 -15.38
N GLY A 209 -21.86 15.16 -14.46
CA GLY A 209 -22.17 14.89 -13.06
C GLY A 209 -22.74 13.49 -12.82
N GLU A 210 -22.59 12.58 -13.78
CA GLU A 210 -22.97 11.18 -13.60
C GLU A 210 -21.88 10.44 -12.82
N ARG A 211 -22.32 9.61 -11.86
CA ARG A 211 -21.41 8.79 -11.04
C ARG A 211 -21.35 7.35 -11.55
N PHE A 212 -20.13 6.82 -11.55
CA PHE A 212 -19.84 5.40 -11.85
C PHE A 212 -18.99 4.81 -10.75
N TRP A 213 -19.28 3.59 -10.34
CA TRP A 213 -18.41 2.83 -9.46
C TRP A 213 -17.24 2.26 -10.26
N VAL A 214 -16.05 2.24 -9.68
CA VAL A 214 -14.84 1.84 -10.41
C VAL A 214 -13.92 0.99 -9.54
N LYS A 215 -13.29 -0.02 -10.18
CA LYS A 215 -12.14 -0.75 -9.63
C LYS A 215 -10.95 -0.60 -10.57
N PHE A 216 -9.78 -0.28 -9.98
CA PHE A 216 -8.52 -0.06 -10.72
C PHE A 216 -7.67 -1.33 -10.74
N HIS A 217 -7.11 -1.67 -11.90
CA HIS A 217 -6.27 -2.84 -12.12
C HIS A 217 -4.98 -2.45 -12.84
N HIS A 218 -3.83 -2.82 -12.29
CA HIS A 218 -2.52 -2.64 -12.91
C HIS A 218 -1.97 -3.99 -13.36
N ARG A 219 -1.79 -4.17 -14.65
CA ARG A 219 -1.29 -5.41 -15.25
C ARG A 219 0.18 -5.26 -15.60
N THR A 220 1.06 -6.02 -14.91
CA THR A 220 2.48 -6.03 -15.25
C THR A 220 2.69 -6.47 -16.69
N GLN A 221 3.59 -5.80 -17.39
CA GLN A 221 3.99 -6.15 -18.76
C GLN A 221 5.23 -7.06 -18.78
N GLN A 222 5.89 -7.30 -17.63
CA GLN A 222 7.02 -8.21 -17.48
C GLN A 222 6.59 -9.69 -17.31
N GLY A 223 5.29 -9.94 -17.26
CA GLY A 223 4.72 -11.25 -16.94
C GLY A 223 4.76 -11.58 -15.44
N ILE A 224 3.94 -12.54 -15.05
CA ILE A 224 3.91 -13.06 -13.68
C ILE A 224 5.02 -14.08 -13.51
N LYS A 225 5.81 -13.91 -12.45
CA LYS A 225 6.79 -14.89 -11.98
C LYS A 225 6.72 -14.96 -10.46
N ASN A 226 6.74 -16.16 -9.93
CA ASN A 226 6.64 -16.42 -8.50
C ASN A 226 7.80 -17.32 -8.06
N LEU A 227 8.10 -17.29 -6.76
CA LEU A 227 9.05 -18.20 -6.12
C LEU A 227 8.30 -19.27 -5.32
N THR A 228 8.85 -20.45 -5.29
CA THR A 228 8.49 -21.47 -4.30
C THR A 228 9.03 -21.07 -2.92
N ASP A 229 8.51 -21.67 -1.85
CA ASP A 229 9.02 -21.43 -0.49
C ASP A 229 10.53 -21.73 -0.40
N ALA A 230 10.98 -22.84 -0.99
CA ALA A 230 12.39 -23.24 -0.97
C ALA A 230 13.29 -22.26 -1.75
N GLU A 231 12.84 -21.78 -2.92
CA GLU A 231 13.58 -20.75 -3.68
C GLU A 231 13.65 -19.44 -2.91
N ALA A 232 12.55 -19.04 -2.28
CA ALA A 232 12.49 -17.82 -1.47
C ALA A 232 13.42 -17.93 -0.24
N GLU A 233 13.41 -19.05 0.47
CA GLU A 233 14.31 -19.31 1.60
C GLU A 233 15.78 -19.23 1.18
N ALA A 234 16.15 -19.90 0.09
CA ALA A 234 17.49 -19.86 -0.47
C ALA A 234 17.91 -18.46 -0.91
N LEU A 235 16.98 -17.69 -1.49
CA LEU A 235 17.22 -16.31 -1.91
C LEU A 235 17.41 -15.39 -0.69
N VAL A 236 16.54 -15.48 0.30
CA VAL A 236 16.61 -14.67 1.54
C VAL A 236 17.92 -14.94 2.29
N GLY A 237 18.43 -16.19 2.28
CA GLY A 237 19.71 -16.54 2.86
C GLY A 237 20.91 -15.85 2.18
N LYS A 238 20.76 -15.42 0.94
CA LYS A 238 21.80 -14.74 0.15
C LYS A 238 21.58 -13.23 0.05
N ASP A 239 20.35 -12.81 -0.16
CA ASP A 239 19.97 -11.42 -0.39
C ASP A 239 18.57 -11.13 0.15
N ARG A 240 18.51 -10.49 1.31
CA ARG A 240 17.27 -10.11 1.97
C ARG A 240 16.55 -8.97 1.23
N GLU A 241 17.29 -8.16 0.46
CA GLU A 241 16.84 -7.00 -0.30
C GLU A 241 16.66 -7.33 -1.78
N SER A 242 16.38 -8.57 -2.13
CA SER A 242 16.35 -9.08 -3.51
C SER A 242 15.38 -8.33 -4.43
N HIS A 243 14.19 -7.95 -3.95
CA HIS A 243 13.21 -7.22 -4.76
C HIS A 243 13.58 -5.74 -4.88
N GLN A 244 14.15 -5.15 -3.83
CA GLN A 244 14.67 -3.78 -3.88
C GLN A 244 15.81 -3.68 -4.87
N ARG A 245 16.75 -4.63 -4.85
CA ARG A 245 17.88 -4.71 -5.79
C ARG A 245 17.38 -4.87 -7.22
N ASP A 246 16.48 -5.81 -7.48
CA ASP A 246 15.89 -6.03 -8.81
C ASP A 246 15.24 -4.76 -9.37
N LEU A 247 14.45 -4.04 -8.54
CA LEU A 247 13.82 -2.80 -8.95
C LEU A 247 14.86 -1.70 -9.26
N TYR A 248 15.85 -1.52 -8.37
CA TYR A 248 16.88 -0.51 -8.53
C TYR A 248 17.74 -0.79 -9.78
N ASP A 249 18.28 -2.00 -9.89
CA ASP A 249 19.19 -2.38 -10.97
C ASP A 249 18.49 -2.37 -12.34
N SER A 250 17.21 -2.79 -12.40
CA SER A 250 16.45 -2.75 -13.67
C SER A 250 16.31 -1.31 -14.20
N ILE A 251 16.07 -0.36 -13.32
CA ILE A 251 15.96 1.06 -13.70
C ILE A 251 17.33 1.64 -14.11
N GLU A 252 18.40 1.36 -13.34
CA GLU A 252 19.77 1.79 -13.69
C GLU A 252 20.21 1.23 -15.05
N ASN A 253 19.82 0.01 -15.37
CA ASN A 253 20.16 -0.64 -16.64
C ASN A 253 19.23 -0.23 -17.80
N GLY A 254 18.22 0.62 -17.58
CA GLY A 254 17.27 1.05 -18.61
C GLY A 254 16.20 0.01 -18.95
N ASP A 255 16.11 -1.09 -18.18
CA ASP A 255 15.02 -2.10 -18.28
C ASP A 255 13.85 -1.64 -17.39
N PHE A 256 13.14 -0.62 -17.85
CA PHE A 256 12.11 0.07 -17.08
C PHE A 256 10.89 -0.81 -16.83
N PRO A 257 10.53 -1.09 -15.56
CA PRO A 257 9.31 -1.83 -15.23
C PRO A 257 8.06 -1.08 -15.69
N LYS A 258 7.11 -1.82 -16.30
CA LYS A 258 5.90 -1.26 -16.91
C LYS A 258 4.64 -1.99 -16.49
N TRP A 259 3.55 -1.23 -16.38
CA TRP A 259 2.20 -1.75 -16.14
C TRP A 259 1.19 -1.02 -17.01
N LYS A 260 0.17 -1.76 -17.45
CA LYS A 260 -1.03 -1.17 -18.01
C LYS A 260 -2.07 -0.95 -16.95
N LEU A 261 -2.70 0.22 -16.96
CA LEU A 261 -3.84 0.55 -16.12
C LEU A 261 -5.14 0.20 -16.85
N PHE A 262 -5.99 -0.56 -16.17
CA PHE A 262 -7.36 -0.86 -16.57
C PHE A 262 -8.33 -0.45 -15.48
N VAL A 263 -9.57 -0.21 -15.86
CA VAL A 263 -10.69 -0.02 -14.95
C VAL A 263 -11.81 -1.01 -15.25
N GLN A 264 -12.54 -1.44 -14.21
CA GLN A 264 -13.89 -1.97 -14.33
C GLN A 264 -14.84 -0.86 -13.92
N VAL A 265 -15.87 -0.61 -14.70
CA VAL A 265 -16.84 0.47 -14.47
C VAL A 265 -18.21 -0.13 -14.33
N MET A 266 -18.93 0.25 -13.28
CA MET A 266 -20.30 -0.16 -12.98
C MET A 266 -21.17 1.10 -12.90
N PRO A 267 -22.26 1.21 -13.67
CA PRO A 267 -23.23 2.30 -13.49
C PRO A 267 -23.73 2.37 -12.04
N GLU A 268 -23.96 3.57 -11.51
CA GLU A 268 -24.39 3.73 -10.11
C GLU A 268 -25.64 2.92 -9.78
N ALA A 269 -26.61 2.88 -10.72
CA ALA A 269 -27.88 2.19 -10.56
C ALA A 269 -27.76 0.65 -10.50
N ASP A 270 -26.67 0.08 -10.98
CA ASP A 270 -26.51 -1.39 -10.99
C ASP A 270 -26.11 -1.93 -9.61
N ALA A 271 -25.56 -1.08 -8.73
CA ALA A 271 -24.94 -1.49 -7.48
C ALA A 271 -25.90 -2.23 -6.54
N ASP A 272 -27.15 -1.76 -6.43
CA ASP A 272 -28.15 -2.31 -5.53
C ASP A 272 -28.65 -3.71 -5.96
N ASN A 273 -28.50 -4.05 -7.24
CA ASN A 273 -29.02 -5.29 -7.81
C ASN A 273 -27.91 -6.26 -8.27
N TYR A 274 -26.65 -5.89 -8.10
CA TYR A 274 -25.54 -6.77 -8.49
C TYR A 274 -25.47 -7.98 -7.55
N ARG A 275 -25.28 -9.18 -8.10
CA ARG A 275 -25.27 -10.46 -7.36
C ARG A 275 -24.23 -10.57 -6.24
N PHE A 276 -23.17 -9.76 -6.28
CA PHE A 276 -22.17 -9.61 -5.22
C PHE A 276 -22.21 -8.19 -4.70
N HIS A 277 -22.10 -8.02 -3.39
CA HIS A 277 -22.03 -6.68 -2.79
C HIS A 277 -20.85 -5.90 -3.40
N PRO A 278 -21.08 -4.83 -4.19
CA PRO A 278 -20.04 -4.21 -4.98
C PRO A 278 -19.01 -3.44 -4.15
N PHE A 279 -19.34 -3.13 -2.90
CA PHE A 279 -18.49 -2.42 -1.94
C PHE A 279 -17.85 -3.35 -0.90
N ASP A 280 -17.98 -4.67 -1.08
CA ASP A 280 -17.33 -5.65 -0.23
C ASP A 280 -15.91 -5.92 -0.71
N LEU A 281 -14.91 -5.54 0.11
CA LEU A 281 -13.50 -5.71 -0.23
C LEU A 281 -13.04 -7.18 -0.27
N THR A 282 -13.83 -8.12 0.22
CA THR A 282 -13.51 -9.56 0.12
C THR A 282 -13.92 -10.17 -1.22
N LYS A 283 -14.57 -9.39 -2.09
CA LYS A 283 -15.16 -9.83 -3.35
C LYS A 283 -14.62 -9.06 -4.56
N VAL A 284 -14.57 -9.73 -5.68
CA VAL A 284 -14.26 -9.15 -7.00
C VAL A 284 -15.52 -9.01 -7.83
N TRP A 285 -15.51 -8.09 -8.77
CA TRP A 285 -16.51 -8.03 -9.84
C TRP A 285 -16.12 -8.99 -10.96
N SER A 286 -17.09 -9.71 -11.50
CA SER A 286 -16.84 -10.57 -12.66
C SER A 286 -16.44 -9.73 -13.87
N LYS A 287 -15.34 -10.11 -14.51
CA LYS A 287 -14.91 -9.47 -15.76
C LYS A 287 -15.84 -9.78 -16.95
N LYS A 288 -16.71 -10.78 -16.79
CA LYS A 288 -17.76 -11.07 -17.77
C LYS A 288 -18.89 -10.05 -17.66
N ASP A 289 -19.19 -9.60 -16.44
CA ASP A 289 -20.27 -8.65 -16.19
C ASP A 289 -19.77 -7.20 -16.40
N TYR A 290 -18.59 -6.89 -15.87
CA TYR A 290 -17.91 -5.59 -16.04
C TYR A 290 -16.50 -5.83 -16.61
N PRO A 291 -16.33 -5.77 -17.93
CA PRO A 291 -15.05 -6.01 -18.59
C PRO A 291 -13.98 -4.99 -18.20
N LEU A 292 -12.72 -5.37 -18.35
CA LEU A 292 -11.59 -4.44 -18.20
C LEU A 292 -11.55 -3.47 -19.39
N ILE A 293 -11.52 -2.18 -19.07
CA ILE A 293 -11.35 -1.07 -20.02
C ILE A 293 -9.91 -0.56 -19.85
N GLU A 294 -9.12 -0.56 -20.91
CA GLU A 294 -7.75 -0.03 -20.89
C GLU A 294 -7.80 1.49 -20.78
N VAL A 295 -6.93 2.07 -19.93
CA VAL A 295 -6.86 3.52 -19.67
C VAL A 295 -5.53 4.08 -20.13
N GLY A 296 -4.44 3.40 -19.76
CA GLY A 296 -3.10 3.88 -20.04
C GLY A 296 -2.02 2.92 -19.57
N GLU A 297 -0.81 3.39 -19.65
CA GLU A 297 0.36 2.64 -19.16
C GLU A 297 1.27 3.54 -18.32
N TRP A 298 2.04 2.94 -17.46
CA TRP A 298 3.05 3.65 -16.69
C TRP A 298 4.32 2.81 -16.57
N GLU A 299 5.42 3.53 -16.50
CA GLU A 299 6.75 2.95 -16.33
C GLU A 299 7.47 3.61 -15.16
N LEU A 300 8.39 2.88 -14.53
CA LEU A 300 9.32 3.39 -13.54
C LEU A 300 10.68 3.57 -14.21
N ASN A 301 11.14 4.82 -14.32
CA ASN A 301 12.31 5.19 -15.13
C ASN A 301 13.35 6.04 -14.38
N ARG A 302 13.15 6.25 -13.06
CA ARG A 302 14.09 7.03 -12.24
C ARG A 302 14.11 6.50 -10.81
N ASN A 303 15.28 6.11 -10.35
CA ASN A 303 15.51 5.74 -8.96
C ASN A 303 15.44 6.96 -8.03
N PRO A 304 15.09 6.78 -6.73
CA PRO A 304 15.21 7.84 -5.74
C PRO A 304 16.68 8.29 -5.60
N ALA A 305 16.86 9.60 -5.44
CA ALA A 305 18.20 10.15 -5.16
C ALA A 305 18.66 9.85 -3.73
N ASN A 306 17.71 9.70 -2.81
CA ASN A 306 17.96 9.34 -1.42
C ASN A 306 16.78 8.55 -0.86
N TYR A 307 17.07 7.37 -0.32
CA TYR A 307 16.02 6.46 0.18
C TYR A 307 15.20 7.09 1.31
N PHE A 308 15.82 7.76 2.27
CA PHE A 308 15.11 8.38 3.38
C PHE A 308 14.21 9.52 2.89
N ALA A 309 14.74 10.42 2.08
CA ALA A 309 14.00 11.58 1.58
C ALA A 309 12.81 11.18 0.70
N ASP A 310 13.02 10.24 -0.22
CA ASP A 310 12.05 9.94 -1.27
C ASP A 310 11.17 8.72 -0.96
N VAL A 311 11.67 7.71 -0.21
CA VAL A 311 10.96 6.46 0.04
C VAL A 311 10.49 6.34 1.48
N GLU A 312 11.37 6.57 2.46
CA GLU A 312 11.01 6.46 3.88
C GLU A 312 10.02 7.55 4.29
N GLN A 313 10.21 8.77 3.83
CA GLN A 313 9.32 9.91 4.11
C GLN A 313 8.10 9.99 3.19
N ALA A 314 7.98 9.14 2.18
CA ALA A 314 6.78 9.12 1.35
C ALA A 314 5.53 8.82 2.18
N ALA A 315 4.52 9.66 2.03
CA ALA A 315 3.22 9.56 2.70
C ALA A 315 2.14 9.32 1.64
N PHE A 316 1.43 8.22 1.77
CA PHE A 316 0.27 7.90 0.94
C PHE A 316 -0.99 7.96 1.80
N THR A 317 -2.08 8.41 1.21
CA THR A 317 -3.41 8.33 1.82
C THR A 317 -4.50 8.15 0.75
N PRO A 318 -5.39 7.16 0.89
CA PRO A 318 -6.54 7.03 0.00
C PRO A 318 -7.46 8.25 -0.01
N ALA A 319 -7.31 9.16 0.97
CA ALA A 319 -8.04 10.42 1.02
C ALA A 319 -7.57 11.46 -0.02
N ASN A 320 -6.39 11.28 -0.63
CA ASN A 320 -5.93 12.14 -1.70
C ASN A 320 -6.57 11.71 -3.03
N VAL A 321 -7.64 12.35 -3.40
CA VAL A 321 -8.31 12.24 -4.70
C VAL A 321 -8.36 13.61 -5.38
N VAL A 322 -8.64 13.62 -6.67
CA VAL A 322 -8.79 14.85 -7.47
C VAL A 322 -10.21 14.92 -8.06
N PRO A 323 -10.69 16.09 -8.50
CA PRO A 323 -12.00 16.19 -9.13
C PRO A 323 -12.20 15.14 -10.22
N GLY A 324 -13.38 14.53 -10.25
CA GLY A 324 -13.71 13.42 -11.16
C GLY A 324 -13.34 12.03 -10.65
N ILE A 325 -12.62 11.93 -9.53
CA ILE A 325 -12.34 10.68 -8.80
C ILE A 325 -12.81 10.89 -7.35
N SER A 326 -13.60 9.97 -6.81
CA SER A 326 -14.12 10.09 -5.44
C SER A 326 -14.27 8.73 -4.76
N TYR A 327 -14.88 8.73 -3.60
CA TYR A 327 -15.01 7.59 -2.71
C TYR A 327 -16.27 6.78 -3.00
N SER A 328 -16.43 5.68 -2.30
CA SER A 328 -17.61 4.82 -2.32
C SER A 328 -18.04 4.44 -0.90
N PRO A 329 -19.19 3.77 -0.72
CA PRO A 329 -19.63 3.21 0.57
C PRO A 329 -18.80 2.03 1.08
N ASP A 330 -17.72 1.62 0.41
CA ASP A 330 -16.79 0.59 0.89
C ASP A 330 -16.30 0.94 2.30
N LYS A 331 -16.70 0.14 3.30
CA LYS A 331 -16.40 0.38 4.72
C LYS A 331 -14.90 0.44 4.98
N MET A 332 -14.13 -0.44 4.32
CA MET A 332 -12.67 -0.46 4.47
C MET A 332 -12.05 0.80 3.89
N LEU A 333 -12.51 1.29 2.74
CA LEU A 333 -12.07 2.56 2.19
C LEU A 333 -12.35 3.71 3.16
N GLN A 334 -13.58 3.80 3.69
CA GLN A 334 -13.99 4.84 4.63
C GLN A 334 -13.08 4.88 5.88
N GLY A 335 -12.75 3.71 6.46
CA GLY A 335 -11.81 3.63 7.59
C GLY A 335 -10.40 4.09 7.23
N ARG A 336 -9.96 3.83 6.00
CA ARG A 336 -8.64 4.22 5.49
C ARG A 336 -8.52 5.72 5.22
N LEU A 337 -9.63 6.44 4.96
CA LEU A 337 -9.61 7.89 4.77
C LEU A 337 -9.08 8.62 6.02
N PHE A 338 -9.37 8.11 7.21
CA PHE A 338 -8.86 8.66 8.46
C PHE A 338 -7.48 8.10 8.81
N SER A 339 -7.33 6.76 8.86
CA SER A 339 -6.19 6.11 9.51
C SER A 339 -4.84 6.41 8.86
N TYR A 340 -4.80 6.57 7.53
CA TYR A 340 -3.56 6.89 6.83
C TYR A 340 -3.06 8.30 7.14
N GLY A 341 -3.93 9.30 7.09
CA GLY A 341 -3.57 10.67 7.44
C GLY A 341 -3.13 10.81 8.89
N ASP A 342 -3.80 10.09 9.81
CA ASP A 342 -3.43 10.06 11.23
C ASP A 342 -2.04 9.45 11.44
N ALA A 343 -1.78 8.29 10.84
CA ALA A 343 -0.47 7.63 10.91
C ALA A 343 0.67 8.49 10.34
N GLN A 344 0.44 9.22 9.24
CA GLN A 344 1.46 10.10 8.66
C GLN A 344 1.74 11.32 9.54
N ARG A 345 0.73 11.89 10.19
CA ARG A 345 0.92 12.97 11.18
C ARG A 345 1.77 12.50 12.36
N TYR A 346 1.57 11.27 12.81
CA TYR A 346 2.41 10.66 13.85
C TYR A 346 3.85 10.41 13.39
N ARG A 347 4.04 9.82 12.19
CA ARG A 347 5.36 9.46 11.69
C ARG A 347 6.22 10.66 11.27
N LEU A 348 5.62 11.62 10.58
CA LEU A 348 6.30 12.67 9.83
C LEU A 348 5.97 14.08 10.32
N GLY A 349 4.94 14.22 11.15
CA GLY A 349 4.45 15.51 11.61
C GLY A 349 3.29 16.08 10.78
N VAL A 350 2.63 17.09 11.34
CA VAL A 350 1.43 17.70 10.76
C VAL A 350 1.67 18.36 9.40
N ASN A 351 2.88 18.82 9.14
CA ASN A 351 3.30 19.47 7.89
C ASN A 351 3.98 18.52 6.89
N HIS A 352 3.76 17.21 6.99
CA HIS A 352 4.40 16.19 6.14
C HIS A 352 4.14 16.36 4.63
N HIS A 353 3.08 17.05 4.22
CA HIS A 353 2.81 17.38 2.83
C HIS A 353 3.73 18.46 2.25
N GLN A 354 4.59 19.11 3.07
CA GLN A 354 5.66 20.00 2.60
C GLN A 354 6.94 19.23 2.24
N ILE A 355 7.09 17.98 2.66
CA ILE A 355 8.21 17.13 2.26
C ILE A 355 8.13 16.94 0.74
N PRO A 356 9.23 17.14 -0.02
CA PRO A 356 9.21 17.22 -1.49
C PRO A 356 8.48 16.06 -2.18
N VAL A 357 8.70 14.81 -1.75
CA VAL A 357 8.03 13.62 -2.31
C VAL A 357 6.51 13.61 -2.05
N ASN A 358 6.04 14.33 -1.03
CA ASN A 358 4.62 14.42 -0.67
C ASN A 358 3.96 15.70 -1.18
N ALA A 359 4.75 16.70 -1.57
CA ALA A 359 4.24 17.99 -2.00
C ALA A 359 3.48 17.87 -3.33
N ALA A 360 2.35 18.55 -3.43
CA ALA A 360 1.68 18.73 -4.70
C ALA A 360 2.51 19.62 -5.63
N LYS A 361 2.46 19.36 -6.94
CA LYS A 361 3.18 20.15 -7.94
C LYS A 361 2.38 21.34 -8.46
N ASN A 362 1.06 21.34 -8.27
CA ASN A 362 0.21 22.47 -8.49
C ASN A 362 0.22 23.43 -7.27
N PRO A 363 -0.15 24.70 -7.42
CA PRO A 363 -0.27 25.64 -6.32
C PRO A 363 -1.22 25.16 -5.21
N VAL A 364 -0.78 25.23 -3.96
CA VAL A 364 -1.57 24.87 -2.78
C VAL A 364 -1.96 26.13 -2.03
N ASN A 365 -3.26 26.39 -1.89
CA ASN A 365 -3.83 27.55 -1.24
C ASN A 365 -4.70 27.14 -0.04
N THR A 366 -4.11 26.45 0.93
CA THR A 366 -4.78 26.13 2.19
C THR A 366 -4.53 27.24 3.23
N TYR A 367 -5.47 27.46 4.15
CA TYR A 367 -5.26 28.34 5.29
C TYR A 367 -4.84 27.62 6.57
N HIS A 368 -4.40 26.37 6.47
CA HIS A 368 -3.77 25.65 7.59
C HIS A 368 -2.48 26.37 7.99
N ARG A 369 -2.25 26.50 9.30
CA ARG A 369 -1.14 27.27 9.87
C ARG A 369 -0.44 26.48 10.96
N ASP A 370 0.76 26.95 11.28
CA ASP A 370 1.53 26.53 12.43
C ASP A 370 1.92 25.03 12.43
N GLY A 371 2.23 24.50 13.57
CA GLY A 371 2.70 23.13 13.75
C GLY A 371 4.19 22.96 13.53
N ALA A 372 4.72 21.81 13.98
CA ALA A 372 6.14 21.51 13.92
C ALA A 372 6.68 21.53 12.49
N MET A 373 7.90 22.04 12.35
CA MET A 373 8.67 22.09 11.09
C MET A 373 7.96 22.83 9.95
N ARG A 374 7.17 23.85 10.26
CA ARG A 374 6.59 24.74 9.26
C ARG A 374 7.67 25.69 8.71
N VAL A 375 8.01 25.56 7.43
CA VAL A 375 9.17 26.27 6.83
C VAL A 375 8.82 27.08 5.57
N ASP A 376 7.51 27.16 5.21
CA ASP A 376 7.00 27.81 4.00
C ASP A 376 6.52 29.26 4.19
N GLY A 377 6.94 29.91 5.27
CA GLY A 377 6.46 31.26 5.62
C GLY A 377 5.09 31.32 6.28
N ASN A 378 4.44 30.16 6.53
CA ASN A 378 3.24 30.02 7.35
C ASN A 378 2.07 30.94 6.94
N GLN A 379 1.83 31.13 5.62
CA GLN A 379 0.82 32.02 5.03
C GLN A 379 1.02 33.51 5.35
N GLY A 380 2.20 33.92 5.81
CA GLY A 380 2.53 35.30 6.13
C GLY A 380 1.61 35.92 7.18
N SER A 381 1.20 37.17 6.97
CA SER A 381 0.30 37.91 7.87
C SER A 381 -1.18 37.65 7.65
N THR A 382 -1.54 36.73 6.75
CA THR A 382 -2.95 36.47 6.40
C THR A 382 -3.68 35.83 7.59
N PRO A 383 -4.83 36.38 8.05
CA PRO A 383 -5.64 35.71 9.07
C PRO A 383 -6.17 34.38 8.57
N GLY A 384 -6.03 33.31 9.37
CA GLY A 384 -6.52 31.95 9.06
C GLY A 384 -7.94 31.74 9.59
N ILE A 385 -8.90 32.56 9.21
CA ILE A 385 -10.29 32.50 9.67
C ILE A 385 -11.26 32.57 8.50
N GLU A 386 -12.32 31.79 8.55
CA GLU A 386 -13.50 31.82 7.69
C GLU A 386 -14.76 31.66 8.58
N PRO A 387 -15.85 32.41 8.34
CA PRO A 387 -15.97 33.48 7.32
C PRO A 387 -15.19 34.74 7.71
N ASN A 388 -14.79 35.51 6.70
CA ASN A 388 -14.11 36.80 6.89
C ASN A 388 -14.51 37.82 5.83
N SER A 389 -14.13 39.07 6.03
CA SER A 389 -14.40 40.16 5.09
C SER A 389 -13.23 40.49 4.15
N TYR A 390 -12.17 39.68 4.20
CA TYR A 390 -10.92 39.94 3.46
C TYR A 390 -10.95 39.41 2.02
N GLY A 391 -11.81 38.43 1.71
CA GLY A 391 -11.97 37.84 0.38
C GLY A 391 -10.71 37.14 -0.15
N ARG A 392 -9.95 36.50 0.71
CA ARG A 392 -8.66 35.88 0.33
C ARG A 392 -8.78 34.48 -0.23
N TRP A 393 -9.77 33.74 0.22
CA TRP A 393 -10.06 32.40 -0.28
C TRP A 393 -11.42 32.41 -0.96
N ALA A 394 -11.56 31.59 -1.99
CA ALA A 394 -12.81 31.45 -2.71
C ALA A 394 -13.11 29.96 -2.89
N ASP A 395 -14.34 29.59 -2.59
CA ASP A 395 -14.86 28.28 -2.97
C ASP A 395 -14.79 28.08 -4.49
N GLN A 396 -14.70 26.83 -4.91
CA GLN A 396 -14.68 26.43 -6.31
C GLN A 396 -15.92 25.56 -6.64
N PRO A 397 -17.13 26.15 -6.76
CA PRO A 397 -18.39 25.40 -6.93
C PRO A 397 -18.44 24.50 -8.16
N ALA A 398 -17.60 24.78 -9.17
CA ALA A 398 -17.51 23.97 -10.38
C ALA A 398 -17.03 22.51 -10.09
N TYR A 399 -16.38 22.29 -8.95
CA TYR A 399 -15.90 20.96 -8.53
C TYR A 399 -16.83 20.27 -7.53
N ARG A 400 -18.07 20.78 -7.38
CA ARG A 400 -19.05 20.17 -6.48
C ARG A 400 -19.48 18.80 -7.03
N GLU A 401 -19.30 17.77 -6.22
CA GLU A 401 -19.76 16.43 -6.57
C GLU A 401 -21.29 16.31 -6.52
N PRO A 402 -21.88 15.41 -7.33
CA PRO A 402 -23.30 15.10 -7.26
C PRO A 402 -23.65 14.55 -5.87
N SER A 403 -24.88 14.83 -5.42
CA SER A 403 -25.38 14.33 -4.14
C SER A 403 -25.41 12.82 -4.14
N GLN A 404 -25.05 12.23 -3.00
CA GLN A 404 -25.18 10.79 -2.76
C GLN A 404 -26.31 10.54 -1.76
N ALA A 405 -27.27 9.70 -2.12
CA ALA A 405 -28.30 9.27 -1.19
C ALA A 405 -27.75 8.25 -0.18
N VAL A 406 -27.88 8.55 1.11
CA VAL A 406 -27.41 7.69 2.22
C VAL A 406 -28.55 7.39 3.18
N GLY A 407 -29.75 7.17 2.66
CA GLY A 407 -30.97 6.99 3.45
C GLY A 407 -31.07 5.62 4.12
N ALA A 408 -30.64 5.53 5.40
CA ALA A 408 -30.85 4.33 6.21
C ALA A 408 -30.84 4.68 7.71
N VAL A 409 -31.35 3.75 8.53
CA VAL A 409 -31.20 3.82 10.00
C VAL A 409 -29.76 3.49 10.36
N ALA A 410 -29.14 4.30 11.19
CA ALA A 410 -27.79 4.04 11.70
C ALA A 410 -27.86 3.01 12.85
N ASP A 411 -27.20 1.87 12.70
CA ASP A 411 -27.05 0.83 13.72
C ASP A 411 -25.77 0.02 13.50
N ARG A 412 -25.48 -0.91 14.40
CA ARG A 412 -24.40 -1.91 14.28
C ARG A 412 -24.90 -3.17 13.59
N PHE A 413 -25.08 -3.11 12.28
CA PHE A 413 -25.57 -4.23 11.49
C PHE A 413 -24.53 -5.34 11.39
N ASN A 414 -24.96 -6.57 11.64
CA ASN A 414 -24.18 -7.76 11.33
C ASN A 414 -24.28 -8.05 9.83
N PHE A 415 -23.25 -7.68 9.08
CA PHE A 415 -23.23 -7.85 7.63
C PHE A 415 -23.34 -9.32 7.16
N ARG A 416 -23.05 -10.29 8.05
CA ARG A 416 -23.18 -11.72 7.74
C ARG A 416 -24.64 -12.18 7.69
N GLU A 417 -25.53 -11.42 8.25
CA GLU A 417 -26.99 -11.68 8.14
C GLU A 417 -27.54 -11.19 6.79
N ASP A 418 -26.90 -10.18 6.19
CA ASP A 418 -27.25 -9.64 4.89
C ASP A 418 -26.60 -10.43 3.74
N ASP A 419 -25.32 -10.78 3.89
CA ASP A 419 -24.53 -11.47 2.88
C ASP A 419 -23.60 -12.50 3.52
N ASP A 420 -23.97 -13.78 3.46
CA ASP A 420 -23.22 -14.93 3.96
C ASP A 420 -22.46 -15.70 2.87
N ASN A 421 -22.46 -15.21 1.64
CA ASN A 421 -21.78 -15.85 0.51
C ASN A 421 -20.27 -15.61 0.52
N TYR A 422 -19.56 -16.34 1.39
CA TYR A 422 -18.10 -16.23 1.53
C TYR A 422 -17.32 -17.25 0.71
N PHE A 423 -17.97 -18.32 0.25
CA PHE A 423 -17.29 -19.50 -0.29
C PHE A 423 -17.35 -19.62 -1.82
N GLU A 424 -18.26 -18.91 -2.47
CA GLU A 424 -18.41 -18.99 -3.94
C GLU A 424 -17.16 -18.47 -4.67
N GLN A 425 -16.65 -17.31 -4.30
CA GLN A 425 -15.51 -16.71 -5.02
C GLN A 425 -14.19 -17.45 -4.76
N PRO A 426 -13.83 -17.88 -3.53
CA PRO A 426 -12.67 -18.75 -3.35
C PRO A 426 -12.84 -20.12 -4.04
N ARG A 427 -14.06 -20.68 -4.11
CA ARG A 427 -14.36 -21.86 -4.93
C ARG A 427 -14.04 -21.64 -6.40
N ASN A 428 -14.51 -20.52 -6.95
CA ASN A 428 -14.28 -20.18 -8.34
C ASN A 428 -12.80 -20.00 -8.62
N LEU A 429 -12.05 -19.34 -7.73
CA LEU A 429 -10.61 -19.19 -7.83
C LEU A 429 -9.90 -20.55 -7.78
N PHE A 430 -10.25 -21.42 -6.82
CA PHE A 430 -9.67 -22.75 -6.69
C PHE A 430 -9.88 -23.61 -7.95
N ARG A 431 -11.06 -23.57 -8.52
CA ARG A 431 -11.40 -24.32 -9.75
C ARG A 431 -10.73 -23.79 -11.01
N LEU A 432 -10.27 -22.53 -11.01
CA LEU A 432 -9.48 -21.96 -12.10
C LEU A 432 -8.00 -22.36 -12.04
N MET A 433 -7.52 -22.88 -10.91
CA MET A 433 -6.13 -23.32 -10.73
C MET A 433 -5.90 -24.65 -11.47
N SER A 434 -4.72 -24.80 -12.07
CA SER A 434 -4.27 -26.10 -12.57
C SER A 434 -4.07 -27.08 -11.42
N PRO A 435 -4.04 -28.40 -11.69
CA PRO A 435 -3.73 -29.38 -10.64
C PRO A 435 -2.41 -29.10 -9.92
N GLU A 436 -1.38 -28.63 -10.63
CA GLU A 436 -0.08 -28.24 -10.06
C GLU A 436 -0.21 -27.04 -9.14
N GLN A 437 -0.98 -26.03 -9.53
CA GLN A 437 -1.24 -24.85 -8.69
C GLN A 437 -2.05 -25.21 -7.44
N GLN A 438 -3.03 -26.11 -7.56
CA GLN A 438 -3.78 -26.63 -6.42
C GLN A 438 -2.86 -27.38 -5.46
N LYS A 439 -1.96 -28.23 -5.97
CA LYS A 439 -0.96 -28.92 -5.15
C LYS A 439 -0.08 -27.92 -4.39
N VAL A 440 0.45 -26.91 -5.07
CA VAL A 440 1.26 -25.84 -4.45
C VAL A 440 0.46 -25.11 -3.35
N LEU A 441 -0.81 -24.80 -3.59
CA LEU A 441 -1.70 -24.20 -2.61
C LEU A 441 -1.82 -25.07 -1.34
N PHE A 442 -2.03 -26.38 -1.48
CA PHE A 442 -2.16 -27.31 -0.35
C PHE A 442 -0.87 -27.39 0.46
N GLU A 443 0.25 -27.54 -0.21
CA GLU A 443 1.58 -27.69 0.41
C GLU A 443 2.02 -26.40 1.13
N ASN A 444 1.82 -25.23 0.51
CA ASN A 444 2.09 -23.95 1.13
C ASN A 444 1.22 -23.72 2.37
N THR A 445 -0.07 -24.10 2.28
CA THR A 445 -0.99 -24.02 3.43
C THR A 445 -0.53 -24.92 4.56
N ALA A 446 -0.15 -26.16 4.28
CA ALA A 446 0.31 -27.11 5.28
C ALA A 446 1.55 -26.59 6.01
N ARG A 447 2.56 -26.06 5.29
CA ARG A 447 3.74 -25.46 5.90
C ARG A 447 3.43 -24.22 6.73
N ALA A 448 2.56 -23.34 6.23
CA ALA A 448 2.24 -22.09 6.90
C ALA A 448 1.38 -22.23 8.15
N ILE A 449 0.47 -23.23 8.20
CA ILE A 449 -0.39 -23.51 9.37
C ILE A 449 0.30 -24.40 10.42
N ASN A 450 1.45 -24.95 10.07
CA ASN A 450 2.20 -25.82 10.99
C ASN A 450 2.55 -25.06 12.28
N GLY A 451 2.21 -25.67 13.43
CA GLY A 451 2.33 -25.05 14.75
C GLY A 451 1.06 -24.44 15.29
N ALA A 452 -0.02 -24.34 14.49
CA ALA A 452 -1.34 -24.01 14.99
C ALA A 452 -2.01 -25.19 15.71
N SER A 453 -2.97 -24.90 16.58
CA SER A 453 -3.73 -25.92 17.30
C SER A 453 -4.57 -26.76 16.34
N GLU A 454 -4.88 -28.01 16.77
CA GLU A 454 -5.76 -28.93 16.02
C GLU A 454 -7.12 -28.26 15.73
N GLN A 455 -7.68 -27.53 16.69
CA GLN A 455 -8.93 -26.80 16.52
C GLN A 455 -8.86 -25.77 15.39
N THR A 456 -7.79 -25.02 15.32
CA THR A 456 -7.55 -24.00 14.28
C THR A 456 -7.35 -24.65 12.92
N VAL A 457 -6.58 -25.73 12.85
CA VAL A 457 -6.36 -26.53 11.64
C VAL A 457 -7.70 -27.08 11.09
N GLU A 458 -8.48 -27.74 11.94
CA GLU A 458 -9.79 -28.31 11.53
C GLU A 458 -10.77 -27.22 11.06
N ARG A 459 -10.77 -26.05 11.70
CA ARG A 459 -11.59 -24.90 11.27
C ARG A 459 -11.16 -24.43 9.89
N HIS A 460 -9.86 -24.37 9.60
CA HIS A 460 -9.38 -24.02 8.25
C HIS A 460 -9.83 -25.04 7.21
N ILE A 461 -9.66 -26.34 7.49
CA ILE A 461 -10.09 -27.42 6.60
C ILE A 461 -11.60 -27.34 6.35
N ALA A 462 -12.39 -27.06 7.40
CA ALA A 462 -13.84 -26.90 7.27
C ALA A 462 -14.19 -25.71 6.34
N ASN A 463 -13.54 -24.56 6.49
CA ASN A 463 -13.73 -23.41 5.61
C ASN A 463 -13.36 -23.73 4.15
N CYS A 464 -12.26 -24.44 3.91
CA CYS A 464 -11.84 -24.90 2.58
C CYS A 464 -12.88 -25.86 1.99
N THR A 465 -13.39 -26.80 2.80
CA THR A 465 -14.41 -27.78 2.39
C THR A 465 -15.74 -27.12 2.01
N GLN A 466 -16.13 -26.06 2.70
CA GLN A 466 -17.31 -25.24 2.34
C GLN A 466 -17.13 -24.56 0.97
N ALA A 467 -15.92 -24.15 0.65
CA ALA A 467 -15.60 -23.63 -0.68
C ALA A 467 -15.66 -24.75 -1.73
N ASP A 468 -14.87 -25.81 -1.55
CA ASP A 468 -14.87 -26.99 -2.42
C ASP A 468 -14.38 -28.22 -1.63
N PRO A 469 -15.09 -29.36 -1.66
CA PRO A 469 -14.64 -30.58 -0.96
C PRO A 469 -13.22 -31.01 -1.32
N ALA A 470 -12.80 -30.86 -2.59
CA ALA A 470 -11.45 -31.19 -3.03
C ALA A 470 -10.40 -30.24 -2.45
N TYR A 471 -10.77 -28.99 -2.17
CA TYR A 471 -9.87 -28.04 -1.50
C TYR A 471 -9.60 -28.46 -0.06
N GLY A 472 -10.65 -28.75 0.72
CA GLY A 472 -10.48 -29.20 2.10
C GLY A 472 -9.69 -30.51 2.21
N GLU A 473 -10.03 -31.50 1.37
CA GLU A 473 -9.33 -32.79 1.31
C GLU A 473 -7.85 -32.65 0.90
N GLY A 474 -7.56 -31.78 -0.06
CA GLY A 474 -6.18 -31.50 -0.50
C GLY A 474 -5.34 -30.90 0.62
N VAL A 475 -5.88 -29.94 1.36
CA VAL A 475 -5.21 -29.32 2.53
C VAL A 475 -4.97 -30.36 3.62
N ARG A 476 -5.97 -31.19 3.96
CA ARG A 476 -5.83 -32.25 4.95
C ARG A 476 -4.70 -33.20 4.61
N LYS A 477 -4.68 -33.73 3.40
CA LYS A 477 -3.62 -34.65 2.93
C LYS A 477 -2.24 -34.02 2.97
N ALA A 478 -2.12 -32.75 2.62
CA ALA A 478 -0.84 -32.06 2.67
C ALA A 478 -0.34 -31.87 4.13
N ILE A 479 -1.23 -31.59 5.07
CA ILE A 479 -0.88 -31.52 6.51
C ILE A 479 -0.45 -32.88 7.03
N GLU A 480 -1.15 -33.95 6.69
CA GLU A 480 -0.78 -35.34 7.05
C GLU A 480 0.60 -35.74 6.44
N ALA A 481 0.84 -35.36 5.18
CA ALA A 481 2.12 -35.62 4.52
C ALA A 481 3.27 -34.86 5.18
N LEU A 482 3.04 -33.61 5.60
CA LEU A 482 4.03 -32.82 6.32
C LEU A 482 4.34 -33.43 7.68
N ALA A 483 3.35 -33.87 8.43
CA ALA A 483 3.51 -34.54 9.72
C ALA A 483 4.28 -35.89 9.59
N ALA A 484 4.14 -36.59 8.46
CA ALA A 484 4.87 -37.81 8.13
C ALA A 484 6.28 -37.56 7.57
N GLY A 485 6.72 -36.32 7.42
CA GLY A 485 8.03 -35.96 6.83
C GLY A 485 8.14 -36.18 5.32
N ASN A 486 7.02 -36.20 4.61
CA ASN A 486 6.92 -36.46 3.17
C ASN A 486 6.69 -35.18 2.35
N LEU A 487 6.85 -34.01 2.95
CA LEU A 487 6.61 -32.71 2.29
C LEU A 487 7.77 -31.75 2.51
#